data_73e9fed1fa5e06bdb028b20f87ade802
#
_entry.id   73e9fed1fa5e06bdb028b20f87ade802
#
_cell.length_a   1.000
_cell.length_b   1.000
_cell.length_c   1.000
_cell.angle_alpha   90.00
_cell.angle_beta   90.00
_cell.angle_gamma   90.00
#
_symmetry.space_group_name_H-M   'P 1'
#
loop_
_entity.id
_entity.type
_entity.pdbx_description
1 polymer ?
#
loop_
_entity_poly.entity_id
_entity_poly.type
_entity_poly.pdbx_seq_one_letter_code
_entity_poly.pdbx_strand_id
1 'polypeptide(L)'
;MSRRARRAAGAALLLAALARPAAAAILGFEKPANAFEPSPGFRLDVLPEGGARTAEPAAPDPAAPLPSSRKLFDTKTTALTLGVVVGAPLLGYFAWWKNSSRSSFAFANERWFQEDTYAGGADKASHIFWGYFGSQVLQSTYRSFGKTPAEARGLTLAVVVVTGALIEVGDGYSQYGFAWEDIAANSIGAAVAFGIDAWHLDDVVGLRMGLMSTPIPPPCCRYGGYGDDYSKEIYTLDLKLAGLLPRLGTKAGVARFFLLSGTYQTKGYRYSPPENRRREIGIEVGLNTREVLVALGVPENKWWGKLVLGFAKYFRIPYTGWGFRYDLNSGTWTGPNSGHGYDPGYIIYD
;
A
#
# COMPACT_ATOMS: atom_id res chain seq x y z
N MET A 1 -0.23 -39.82 -5.88
CA MET A 1 0.09 -38.39 -6.00
C MET A 1 1.36 -38.20 -6.81
N SER A 2 1.29 -37.49 -7.93
CA SER A 2 2.44 -37.26 -8.83
C SER A 2 3.53 -36.40 -8.13
N ARG A 3 4.79 -36.51 -8.56
CA ARG A 3 5.89 -35.68 -8.05
C ARG A 3 5.60 -34.18 -8.18
N ARG A 4 4.81 -33.75 -9.20
CA ARG A 4 4.35 -32.38 -9.37
C ARG A 4 3.36 -31.94 -8.27
N ALA A 5 2.44 -32.81 -7.87
CA ALA A 5 1.48 -32.52 -6.78
C ALA A 5 2.16 -32.41 -5.41
N ARG A 6 3.21 -33.17 -5.15
CA ARG A 6 4.01 -33.06 -3.90
C ARG A 6 4.82 -31.76 -3.85
N ARG A 7 5.36 -31.29 -4.97
CA ARG A 7 6.09 -30.00 -5.05
C ARG A 7 5.14 -28.81 -4.88
N ALA A 8 3.95 -28.87 -5.49
CA ALA A 8 2.93 -27.83 -5.30
C ALA A 8 2.40 -27.78 -3.85
N ALA A 9 2.21 -28.92 -3.21
CA ALA A 9 1.81 -28.99 -1.81
C ALA A 9 2.92 -28.49 -0.85
N GLY A 10 4.20 -28.75 -1.18
CA GLY A 10 5.34 -28.21 -0.43
C GLY A 10 5.47 -26.69 -0.54
N ALA A 11 5.26 -26.14 -1.74
CA ALA A 11 5.25 -24.68 -1.96
C ALA A 11 4.06 -24.01 -1.26
N ALA A 12 2.87 -24.62 -1.28
CA ALA A 12 1.70 -24.13 -0.57
C ALA A 12 1.87 -24.16 0.95
N LEU A 13 2.52 -25.18 1.49
CA LEU A 13 2.86 -25.29 2.92
C LEU A 13 3.93 -24.26 3.32
N LEU A 14 4.92 -24.00 2.47
CA LEU A 14 5.93 -22.96 2.70
C LEU A 14 5.29 -21.55 2.64
N LEU A 15 4.40 -21.32 1.69
CA LEU A 15 3.61 -20.08 1.59
C LEU A 15 2.69 -19.90 2.80
N ALA A 16 2.02 -20.94 3.27
CA ALA A 16 1.21 -20.90 4.48
C ALA A 16 2.04 -20.68 5.75
N ALA A 17 3.27 -21.21 5.80
CA ALA A 17 4.21 -20.98 6.90
C ALA A 17 4.79 -19.56 6.89
N LEU A 18 5.04 -19.00 5.71
CA LEU A 18 5.49 -17.61 5.54
C LEU A 18 4.33 -16.60 5.69
N ALA A 19 3.11 -16.98 5.32
CA ALA A 19 1.91 -16.16 5.49
C ALA A 19 1.44 -16.07 6.95
N ARG A 20 1.76 -17.05 7.80
CA ARG A 20 1.43 -17.01 9.24
C ARG A 20 2.00 -15.79 9.98
N PRO A 21 3.29 -15.44 9.85
CA PRO A 21 3.79 -14.21 10.47
C PRO A 21 3.28 -12.94 9.79
N ALA A 22 3.04 -12.95 8.48
CA ALA A 22 2.41 -11.80 7.79
C ALA A 22 0.94 -11.64 8.19
N ALA A 23 0.19 -12.73 8.29
CA ALA A 23 -1.16 -12.74 8.87
C ALA A 23 -1.13 -12.29 10.34
N ALA A 24 -0.16 -12.76 11.14
CA ALA A 24 0.02 -12.29 12.52
C ALA A 24 0.37 -10.79 12.59
N ALA A 25 1.06 -10.24 11.61
CA ALA A 25 1.40 -8.81 11.56
C ALA A 25 0.22 -7.94 11.11
N ILE A 26 -0.55 -8.39 10.13
CA ILE A 26 -1.86 -7.81 9.81
C ILE A 26 -2.77 -7.92 11.05
N LEU A 27 -2.61 -9.01 11.81
CA LEU A 27 -3.33 -9.32 13.04
C LEU A 27 -2.73 -8.65 14.29
N GLY A 28 -1.47 -8.23 14.25
CA GLY A 28 -0.69 -7.71 15.37
C GLY A 28 -0.69 -6.19 15.50
N PHE A 29 -1.71 -5.47 15.01
CA PHE A 29 -1.95 -4.09 15.43
C PHE A 29 -2.30 -4.07 16.93
N GLU A 30 -1.29 -4.33 17.79
CA GLU A 30 -1.40 -3.88 19.17
C GLU A 30 -1.55 -2.36 19.15
N LYS A 31 -2.62 -1.89 19.76
CA LYS A 31 -2.66 -0.51 20.25
C LYS A 31 -1.34 -0.31 20.99
N PRO A 32 -0.54 0.74 20.72
CA PRO A 32 0.55 1.07 21.62
C PRO A 32 -0.07 1.17 23.03
N ALA A 33 0.58 0.59 24.02
CA ALA A 33 0.10 0.45 25.38
C ALA A 33 -0.15 1.80 26.10
N ASN A 34 0.07 2.90 25.43
CA ASN A 34 -0.31 4.23 25.84
C ASN A 34 -1.52 4.64 25.00
N ALA A 35 -2.71 4.36 25.52
CA ALA A 35 -3.91 5.10 25.18
C ALA A 35 -3.52 6.57 25.24
N PHE A 36 -3.65 7.23 24.10
CA PHE A 36 -3.49 8.64 23.85
C PHE A 36 -3.81 9.50 25.07
N GLU A 37 -2.81 9.87 25.86
CA GLU A 37 -2.85 11.14 26.53
C GLU A 37 -2.68 12.19 25.43
N PRO A 38 -3.64 13.13 25.28
CA PRO A 38 -3.51 14.18 24.29
C PRO A 38 -2.19 14.89 24.57
N SER A 39 -1.26 14.83 23.62
CA SER A 39 -0.05 15.65 23.67
C SER A 39 -0.49 17.09 23.95
N PRO A 40 0.14 17.81 24.91
CA PRO A 40 -0.19 19.19 25.17
C PRO A 40 -0.10 19.93 23.83
N GLY A 41 -1.19 20.61 23.49
CA GLY A 41 -1.41 21.22 22.20
C GLY A 41 -0.22 22.04 21.74
N PHE A 42 0.08 21.97 20.45
CA PHE A 42 0.90 22.95 19.77
C PHE A 42 0.20 24.32 19.91
N ARG A 43 0.52 25.03 20.99
CA ARG A 43 0.20 26.44 21.17
C ARG A 43 1.29 27.22 20.44
N LEU A 44 0.89 28.00 19.49
CA LEU A 44 1.64 29.17 19.04
C LEU A 44 1.58 30.16 20.23
N ASP A 45 2.54 30.02 21.13
CA ASP A 45 2.74 31.01 22.17
C ASP A 45 3.37 32.25 21.54
N VAL A 46 2.54 33.25 21.34
CA VAL A 46 2.96 34.63 21.28
C VAL A 46 3.57 34.92 22.68
N LEU A 47 4.87 35.15 22.72
CA LEU A 47 5.67 35.35 23.91
C LEU A 47 5.06 36.41 24.84
N PRO A 48 4.90 36.15 26.15
CA PRO A 48 5.04 37.15 27.15
C PRO A 48 6.44 37.03 27.78
N GLU A 49 7.14 38.16 27.86
CA GLU A 49 8.32 38.32 28.65
C GLU A 49 7.97 38.12 30.15
N GLY A 50 8.67 37.21 30.79
CA GLY A 50 8.52 37.01 32.22
C GLY A 50 9.19 35.72 32.71
N GLY A 51 10.35 35.86 33.31
CA GLY A 51 11.29 34.83 33.71
C GLY A 51 10.66 33.67 34.54
N ALA A 52 10.85 32.45 34.02
CA ALA A 52 10.81 31.24 34.80
C ALA A 52 12.13 30.49 34.61
N ARG A 53 12.80 30.16 35.69
CA ARG A 53 14.01 29.33 35.69
C ARG A 53 13.71 28.02 35.03
N THR A 54 14.37 27.76 33.88
CA THR A 54 14.42 26.45 33.25
C THR A 54 15.10 25.49 34.23
N ALA A 55 14.35 24.48 34.69
CA ALA A 55 14.98 23.34 35.36
C ALA A 55 15.92 22.67 34.34
N GLU A 56 17.17 22.62 34.68
CA GLU A 56 18.20 21.91 33.90
C GLU A 56 17.78 20.44 33.79
N PRO A 57 17.74 19.84 32.58
CA PRO A 57 17.40 18.42 32.46
C PRO A 57 18.41 17.62 33.28
N ALA A 58 17.93 16.79 34.18
CA ALA A 58 18.76 15.93 35.00
C ALA A 58 19.70 15.14 34.12
N ALA A 59 20.99 15.17 34.41
CA ALA A 59 21.99 14.37 33.72
C ALA A 59 21.58 12.89 33.74
N PRO A 60 21.72 12.14 32.65
CA PRO A 60 21.36 10.73 32.62
C PRO A 60 22.16 9.97 33.67
N ASP A 61 21.49 9.11 34.42
CA ASP A 61 22.07 8.27 35.45
C ASP A 61 23.21 7.41 34.84
N PRO A 62 24.46 7.60 35.25
CA PRO A 62 25.60 6.85 34.69
C PRO A 62 25.57 5.36 35.05
N ALA A 63 24.66 4.92 35.90
CA ALA A 63 24.51 3.52 36.33
C ALA A 63 23.40 2.77 35.57
N ALA A 64 22.67 3.42 34.67
CA ALA A 64 21.71 2.69 33.86
C ALA A 64 22.44 1.69 32.97
N PRO A 65 22.17 0.36 33.09
CA PRO A 65 22.81 -0.62 32.23
C PRO A 65 22.51 -0.27 30.78
N LEU A 66 23.57 -0.10 29.97
CA LEU A 66 23.44 0.05 28.51
C LEU A 66 22.53 -1.07 28.02
N PRO A 67 21.50 -0.76 27.22
CA PRO A 67 20.62 -1.79 26.69
C PRO A 67 21.49 -2.85 26.02
N SER A 68 21.35 -4.11 26.48
CA SER A 68 22.06 -5.25 25.93
C SER A 68 22.02 -5.15 24.42
N SER A 69 23.15 -5.35 23.73
CA SER A 69 23.30 -5.17 22.27
C SER A 69 22.25 -6.03 21.55
N ARG A 70 21.09 -5.45 21.34
CA ARG A 70 19.95 -6.12 20.67
C ARG A 70 20.37 -6.31 19.23
N LYS A 71 20.54 -7.57 18.81
CA LYS A 71 20.94 -7.86 17.44
C LYS A 71 19.88 -7.34 16.48
N LEU A 72 20.26 -6.49 15.55
CA LEU A 72 19.37 -6.00 14.50
C LEU A 72 18.77 -7.17 13.72
N PHE A 73 19.59 -8.18 13.43
CA PHE A 73 19.21 -9.42 12.79
C PHE A 73 19.21 -10.55 13.80
N ASP A 74 18.04 -10.91 14.31
CA ASP A 74 17.75 -12.16 14.98
C ASP A 74 17.13 -13.16 14.00
N THR A 75 16.92 -14.42 14.42
CA THR A 75 16.38 -15.47 13.55
C THR A 75 15.06 -15.09 12.88
N LYS A 76 14.13 -14.47 13.62
CA LYS A 76 12.81 -14.07 13.07
C LYS A 76 12.94 -12.96 12.04
N THR A 77 13.72 -11.93 12.38
CA THR A 77 13.98 -10.80 11.48
C THR A 77 14.68 -11.27 10.21
N THR A 78 15.73 -12.11 10.35
CA THR A 78 16.46 -12.67 9.22
C THR A 78 15.55 -13.53 8.34
N ALA A 79 14.77 -14.43 8.95
CA ALA A 79 13.86 -15.30 8.21
C ALA A 79 12.79 -14.51 7.44
N LEU A 80 12.20 -13.48 8.04
CA LEU A 80 11.24 -12.62 7.34
C LEU A 80 11.92 -11.86 6.18
N THR A 81 13.06 -11.23 6.47
CA THR A 81 13.81 -10.46 5.47
C THR A 81 14.17 -11.31 4.25
N LEU A 82 14.80 -12.47 4.48
CA LEU A 82 15.13 -13.41 3.40
C LEU A 82 13.88 -13.97 2.72
N GLY A 83 12.85 -14.28 3.49
CA GLY A 83 11.56 -14.76 2.96
C GLY A 83 10.92 -13.77 1.98
N VAL A 84 11.00 -12.47 2.24
CA VAL A 84 10.49 -11.44 1.33
C VAL A 84 11.43 -11.21 0.15
N VAL A 85 12.72 -10.98 0.42
CA VAL A 85 13.71 -10.66 -0.62
C VAL A 85 13.88 -11.78 -1.65
N VAL A 86 13.78 -13.03 -1.22
CA VAL A 86 13.88 -14.21 -2.11
C VAL A 86 12.50 -14.68 -2.58
N GLY A 87 11.53 -14.68 -1.68
CA GLY A 87 10.19 -15.21 -1.94
C GLY A 87 9.40 -14.40 -2.95
N ALA A 88 9.48 -13.06 -2.94
CA ALA A 88 8.74 -12.24 -3.88
C ALA A 88 9.24 -12.41 -5.33
N PRO A 89 10.56 -12.35 -5.64
CA PRO A 89 11.05 -12.67 -6.98
C PRO A 89 10.75 -14.12 -7.41
N LEU A 90 10.82 -15.07 -6.47
CA LEU A 90 10.48 -16.46 -6.78
C LEU A 90 9.00 -16.62 -7.16
N LEU A 91 8.09 -15.92 -6.45
CA LEU A 91 6.68 -15.85 -6.82
C LEU A 91 6.50 -15.19 -8.18
N GLY A 92 7.21 -14.10 -8.45
CA GLY A 92 7.26 -13.45 -9.76
C GLY A 92 7.65 -14.40 -10.87
N TYR A 93 8.68 -15.22 -10.64
CA TYR A 93 9.09 -16.24 -11.62
C TYR A 93 7.94 -17.18 -11.97
N PHE A 94 7.22 -17.70 -10.99
CA PHE A 94 6.12 -18.63 -11.25
C PHE A 94 4.86 -17.96 -11.77
N ALA A 95 4.62 -16.71 -11.40
CA ALA A 95 3.41 -15.99 -11.77
C ALA A 95 3.45 -15.47 -13.20
N TRP A 96 4.56 -14.85 -13.63
CA TRP A 96 4.63 -14.17 -14.92
C TRP A 96 5.93 -14.37 -15.74
N TRP A 97 7.12 -14.64 -15.14
CA TRP A 97 8.36 -14.75 -15.94
C TRP A 97 8.54 -16.10 -16.61
N LYS A 98 8.09 -17.18 -16.01
CA LYS A 98 8.32 -18.55 -16.47
C LYS A 98 7.98 -18.78 -17.95
N ASN A 99 6.92 -18.14 -18.43
CA ASN A 99 6.43 -18.30 -19.81
C ASN A 99 6.76 -17.09 -20.71
N SER A 100 7.47 -16.10 -20.19
CA SER A 100 7.79 -14.84 -20.88
C SER A 100 9.29 -14.51 -20.86
N SER A 101 10.14 -15.46 -20.45
CA SER A 101 11.58 -15.25 -20.33
C SER A 101 12.25 -15.02 -21.69
N ARG A 102 13.23 -14.12 -21.69
CA ARG A 102 14.11 -13.82 -22.84
C ARG A 102 15.51 -14.36 -22.57
N SER A 103 16.29 -14.57 -23.65
CA SER A 103 17.69 -14.99 -23.56
C SER A 103 18.65 -13.84 -23.22
N SER A 104 18.22 -12.59 -23.38
CA SER A 104 19.03 -11.39 -23.15
C SER A 104 18.29 -10.39 -22.29
N PHE A 105 19.04 -9.69 -21.44
CA PHE A 105 18.54 -8.60 -20.62
C PHE A 105 18.13 -7.41 -21.49
N ALA A 106 16.97 -6.80 -21.16
CA ALA A 106 16.46 -5.63 -21.85
C ALA A 106 16.02 -4.57 -20.84
N PHE A 107 16.24 -3.30 -21.19
CA PHE A 107 15.67 -2.17 -20.46
C PHE A 107 14.31 -1.81 -21.06
N ALA A 108 13.36 -1.46 -20.21
CA ALA A 108 12.13 -0.79 -20.59
C ALA A 108 12.24 0.71 -20.25
N ASN A 109 11.69 1.55 -21.11
CA ASN A 109 11.49 2.97 -20.81
C ASN A 109 9.98 3.18 -20.67
N GLU A 110 9.47 2.90 -19.49
CA GLU A 110 8.03 2.92 -19.24
C GLU A 110 7.51 4.33 -18.95
N ARG A 111 8.42 5.22 -18.57
CA ARG A 111 8.09 6.59 -18.18
C ARG A 111 7.13 6.64 -16.98
N TRP A 112 6.45 7.78 -16.76
CA TRP A 112 5.62 7.95 -15.57
C TRP A 112 4.13 7.97 -15.91
N PHE A 113 3.52 9.14 -15.90
CA PHE A 113 2.08 9.33 -16.04
C PHE A 113 1.68 9.91 -17.41
N GLN A 114 2.47 9.68 -18.45
CA GLN A 114 2.18 10.17 -19.80
C GLN A 114 1.09 9.32 -20.48
N GLU A 115 0.40 9.95 -21.42
CA GLU A 115 -0.69 9.31 -22.17
C GLU A 115 -0.21 8.15 -23.04
N ASP A 116 0.96 8.27 -23.59
CA ASP A 116 1.55 7.31 -24.52
C ASP A 116 2.34 6.18 -23.83
N THR A 117 2.23 6.03 -22.49
CA THR A 117 2.75 4.87 -21.77
C THR A 117 1.79 3.68 -21.90
N TYR A 118 2.27 2.48 -21.59
CA TYR A 118 1.43 1.28 -21.78
C TYR A 118 0.23 1.21 -20.82
N ALA A 119 0.29 1.85 -19.65
CA ALA A 119 -0.77 1.86 -18.63
C ALA A 119 -1.23 3.26 -18.24
N GLY A 120 -0.76 4.32 -18.93
CA GLY A 120 -1.11 5.70 -18.60
C GLY A 120 -0.66 6.14 -17.21
N GLY A 121 0.26 5.44 -16.57
CA GLY A 121 0.75 5.70 -15.21
C GLY A 121 0.03 4.92 -14.11
N ALA A 122 -1.00 4.12 -14.42
CA ALA A 122 -1.65 3.28 -13.40
C ALA A 122 -0.70 2.23 -12.83
N ASP A 123 0.20 1.72 -13.65
CA ASP A 123 1.29 0.85 -13.23
C ASP A 123 2.14 1.51 -12.12
N LYS A 124 2.58 2.75 -12.33
CA LYS A 124 3.37 3.47 -11.32
C LYS A 124 2.57 3.75 -10.04
N ALA A 125 1.27 4.04 -10.17
CA ALA A 125 0.37 4.15 -9.02
C ALA A 125 0.22 2.81 -8.28
N SER A 126 0.20 1.69 -9.00
CA SER A 126 0.22 0.34 -8.44
C SER A 126 1.51 0.08 -7.65
N HIS A 127 2.67 0.35 -8.25
CA HIS A 127 3.96 0.20 -7.56
C HIS A 127 4.06 1.08 -6.30
N ILE A 128 3.58 2.34 -6.36
CA ILE A 128 3.50 3.22 -5.17
C ILE A 128 2.61 2.59 -4.10
N PHE A 129 1.43 2.09 -4.48
CA PHE A 129 0.52 1.46 -3.52
C PHE A 129 1.11 0.20 -2.90
N TRP A 130 1.66 -0.72 -3.69
CA TRP A 130 2.23 -1.96 -3.17
C TRP A 130 3.49 -1.71 -2.34
N GLY A 131 4.31 -0.75 -2.72
CA GLY A 131 5.44 -0.28 -1.90
C GLY A 131 4.99 0.28 -0.55
N TYR A 132 3.92 1.08 -0.54
CA TYR A 132 3.31 1.60 0.69
C TYR A 132 2.70 0.48 1.55
N PHE A 133 1.83 -0.34 0.98
CA PHE A 133 1.14 -1.43 1.69
C PHE A 133 2.14 -2.44 2.26
N GLY A 134 3.07 -2.92 1.43
CA GLY A 134 4.12 -3.85 1.86
C GLY A 134 4.97 -3.27 2.99
N SER A 135 5.28 -1.97 2.92
CA SER A 135 6.02 -1.27 3.98
C SER A 135 5.25 -1.21 5.29
N GLN A 136 3.96 -0.92 5.26
CA GLN A 136 3.12 -0.91 6.46
C GLN A 136 3.09 -2.30 7.13
N VAL A 137 2.92 -3.35 6.33
CA VAL A 137 2.92 -4.74 6.81
C VAL A 137 4.28 -5.12 7.40
N LEU A 138 5.38 -4.82 6.70
CA LEU A 138 6.72 -5.16 7.16
C LEU A 138 7.10 -4.41 8.44
N GLN A 139 6.83 -3.10 8.53
CA GLN A 139 7.08 -2.32 9.75
C GLN A 139 6.33 -2.90 10.96
N SER A 140 5.05 -3.23 10.79
CA SER A 140 4.24 -3.85 11.83
C SER A 140 4.83 -5.19 12.27
N THR A 141 5.26 -6.01 11.29
CA THR A 141 5.86 -7.34 11.58
C THR A 141 7.18 -7.20 12.31
N TYR A 142 8.09 -6.33 11.86
CA TYR A 142 9.36 -6.12 12.55
C TYR A 142 9.17 -5.62 13.99
N ARG A 143 8.20 -4.73 14.22
CA ARG A 143 7.84 -4.30 15.57
C ARG A 143 7.33 -5.45 16.43
N SER A 144 6.52 -6.35 15.88
CA SER A 144 6.05 -7.53 16.60
C SER A 144 7.21 -8.49 16.98
N PHE A 145 8.33 -8.44 16.26
CA PHE A 145 9.58 -9.12 16.61
C PHE A 145 10.43 -8.32 17.60
N GLY A 146 9.90 -7.19 18.08
CA GLY A 146 10.51 -6.34 19.10
C GLY A 146 11.52 -5.33 18.53
N LYS A 147 11.50 -5.02 17.24
CA LYS A 147 12.33 -3.94 16.70
C LYS A 147 11.75 -2.57 17.10
N THR A 148 12.64 -1.62 17.35
CA THR A 148 12.24 -0.23 17.57
C THR A 148 11.58 0.34 16.29
N PRO A 149 10.77 1.41 16.42
CA PRO A 149 10.19 2.06 15.25
C PRO A 149 11.22 2.47 14.19
N ALA A 150 12.38 2.98 14.60
CA ALA A 150 13.46 3.37 13.70
C ALA A 150 14.08 2.17 12.96
N GLU A 151 14.39 1.08 13.71
CA GLU A 151 14.90 -0.17 13.11
C GLU A 151 13.89 -0.78 12.14
N ALA A 152 12.61 -0.84 12.51
CA ALA A 152 11.56 -1.38 11.66
C ALA A 152 11.42 -0.58 10.35
N ARG A 153 11.45 0.77 10.41
CA ARG A 153 11.43 1.64 9.24
C ARG A 153 12.66 1.41 8.35
N GLY A 154 13.86 1.40 8.93
CA GLY A 154 15.10 1.22 8.17
C GLY A 154 15.18 -0.16 7.48
N LEU A 155 14.86 -1.24 8.21
CA LEU A 155 14.79 -2.60 7.64
C LEU A 155 13.76 -2.68 6.51
N THR A 156 12.58 -2.12 6.72
CA THR A 156 11.52 -2.14 5.71
C THR A 156 11.93 -1.41 4.43
N LEU A 157 12.49 -0.20 4.55
CA LEU A 157 12.94 0.56 3.38
C LEU A 157 13.99 -0.23 2.58
N ALA A 158 14.98 -0.80 3.28
CA ALA A 158 16.00 -1.62 2.63
C ALA A 158 15.40 -2.85 1.93
N VAL A 159 14.48 -3.56 2.58
CA VAL A 159 13.82 -4.75 2.01
C VAL A 159 13.00 -4.38 0.78
N VAL A 160 12.22 -3.31 0.83
CA VAL A 160 11.36 -2.91 -0.31
C VAL A 160 12.21 -2.49 -1.51
N VAL A 161 13.27 -1.70 -1.29
CA VAL A 161 14.16 -1.28 -2.38
C VAL A 161 14.89 -2.47 -3.00
N VAL A 162 15.46 -3.35 -2.17
CA VAL A 162 16.18 -4.53 -2.66
C VAL A 162 15.24 -5.50 -3.38
N THR A 163 14.05 -5.76 -2.81
CA THR A 163 13.08 -6.66 -3.43
C THR A 163 12.56 -6.08 -4.75
N GLY A 164 12.25 -4.78 -4.79
CA GLY A 164 11.87 -4.09 -6.03
C GLY A 164 12.95 -4.22 -7.11
N ALA A 165 14.22 -3.94 -6.76
CA ALA A 165 15.32 -4.08 -7.69
C ALA A 165 15.50 -5.53 -8.22
N LEU A 166 15.30 -6.54 -7.36
CA LEU A 166 15.37 -7.95 -7.78
C LEU A 166 14.20 -8.35 -8.68
N ILE A 167 13.01 -7.80 -8.46
CA ILE A 167 11.86 -8.00 -9.35
C ILE A 167 12.19 -7.41 -10.72
N GLU A 168 12.68 -6.16 -10.77
CA GLU A 168 13.06 -5.50 -12.02
C GLU A 168 14.17 -6.24 -12.78
N VAL A 169 15.13 -6.85 -12.06
CA VAL A 169 16.11 -7.74 -12.71
C VAL A 169 15.42 -8.92 -13.37
N GLY A 170 14.40 -9.51 -12.75
CA GLY A 170 13.59 -10.57 -13.33
C GLY A 170 12.82 -10.10 -14.57
N ASP A 171 12.21 -8.89 -14.48
CA ASP A 171 11.52 -8.26 -15.61
C ASP A 171 12.49 -7.96 -16.76
N GLY A 172 13.73 -7.57 -16.47
CA GLY A 172 14.79 -7.38 -17.45
C GLY A 172 15.09 -8.62 -18.30
N TYR A 173 14.89 -9.82 -17.75
CA TYR A 173 15.01 -11.10 -18.47
C TYR A 173 13.67 -11.63 -18.99
N SER A 174 12.61 -10.82 -18.94
CA SER A 174 11.29 -11.19 -19.41
C SER A 174 10.80 -10.26 -20.54
N GLN A 175 9.57 -10.48 -21.00
CA GLN A 175 8.95 -9.60 -21.99
C GLN A 175 8.70 -8.17 -21.48
N TYR A 176 8.72 -7.95 -20.17
CA TYR A 176 8.42 -6.65 -19.55
C TYR A 176 9.61 -5.69 -19.67
N GLY A 177 10.84 -6.17 -19.42
CA GLY A 177 12.04 -5.34 -19.40
C GLY A 177 12.27 -4.66 -18.05
N PHE A 178 13.49 -4.29 -17.76
CA PHE A 178 13.90 -3.61 -16.54
C PHE A 178 13.50 -2.12 -16.58
N ALA A 179 12.71 -1.66 -15.63
CA ALA A 179 12.25 -0.28 -15.51
C ALA A 179 12.76 0.39 -14.22
N TRP A 180 13.55 1.45 -14.34
CA TRP A 180 13.97 2.26 -13.19
C TRP A 180 12.81 2.92 -12.48
N GLU A 181 11.79 3.29 -13.23
CA GLU A 181 10.59 3.95 -12.77
C GLU A 181 9.85 3.11 -11.73
N ASP A 182 9.87 1.78 -11.86
CA ASP A 182 9.19 0.87 -10.93
C ASP A 182 9.93 0.75 -9.60
N ILE A 183 11.26 0.70 -9.64
CA ILE A 183 12.07 0.79 -8.41
C ILE A 183 11.80 2.11 -7.69
N ALA A 184 11.76 3.21 -8.43
CA ALA A 184 11.49 4.53 -7.88
C ALA A 184 10.07 4.62 -7.32
N ALA A 185 9.06 4.10 -8.03
CA ALA A 185 7.66 4.09 -7.58
C ALA A 185 7.48 3.25 -6.31
N ASN A 186 8.05 2.05 -6.23
CA ASN A 186 8.08 1.24 -5.01
C ASN A 186 8.73 1.97 -3.85
N SER A 187 9.86 2.66 -4.11
CA SER A 187 10.59 3.44 -3.11
C SER A 187 9.80 4.66 -2.62
N ILE A 188 9.06 5.34 -3.50
CA ILE A 188 8.13 6.42 -3.14
C ILE A 188 7.04 5.88 -2.20
N GLY A 189 6.44 4.73 -2.51
CA GLY A 189 5.46 4.09 -1.64
C GLY A 189 6.00 3.79 -0.25
N ALA A 190 7.23 3.23 -0.18
CA ALA A 190 7.91 2.97 1.08
C ALA A 190 8.24 4.25 1.85
N ALA A 191 8.64 5.33 1.16
CA ALA A 191 8.90 6.62 1.78
C ALA A 191 7.62 7.26 2.35
N VAL A 192 6.48 7.14 1.64
CA VAL A 192 5.18 7.56 2.14
C VAL A 192 4.81 6.80 3.41
N ALA A 193 4.97 5.46 3.42
CA ALA A 193 4.73 4.65 4.62
C ALA A 193 5.64 5.05 5.78
N PHE A 194 6.91 5.32 5.51
CA PHE A 194 7.87 5.82 6.49
C PHE A 194 7.44 7.17 7.08
N GLY A 195 7.05 8.13 6.24
CA GLY A 195 6.61 9.45 6.70
C GLY A 195 5.34 9.38 7.54
N ILE A 196 4.33 8.63 7.08
CA ILE A 196 3.09 8.42 7.82
C ILE A 196 3.36 7.84 9.21
N ASP A 197 4.25 6.85 9.30
CA ASP A 197 4.63 6.25 10.56
C ASP A 197 5.47 7.18 11.44
N ALA A 198 6.46 7.88 10.87
CA ALA A 198 7.37 8.76 11.62
C ALA A 198 6.65 9.96 12.25
N TRP A 199 5.63 10.47 11.57
CA TRP A 199 4.82 11.61 12.04
C TRP A 199 3.49 11.20 12.67
N HIS A 200 3.28 9.89 12.89
CA HIS A 200 2.05 9.35 13.48
C HIS A 200 0.78 9.81 12.76
N LEU A 201 0.79 9.78 11.42
CA LEU A 201 -0.32 10.26 10.59
C LEU A 201 -1.26 9.15 10.11
N ASP A 202 -1.08 7.91 10.58
CA ASP A 202 -1.84 6.75 10.10
C ASP A 202 -3.35 6.85 10.33
N ASP A 203 -3.77 7.60 11.33
CA ASP A 203 -5.18 7.92 11.61
C ASP A 203 -5.75 9.04 10.71
N VAL A 204 -4.88 9.84 10.06
CA VAL A 204 -5.27 10.99 9.24
C VAL A 204 -5.14 10.74 7.76
N VAL A 205 -4.06 10.07 7.33
CA VAL A 205 -3.72 9.89 5.91
C VAL A 205 -3.50 8.41 5.59
N GLY A 206 -3.75 8.01 4.36
CA GLY A 206 -3.43 6.68 3.88
C GLY A 206 -3.62 6.54 2.37
N LEU A 207 -3.04 5.49 1.82
CA LEU A 207 -3.30 5.09 0.44
C LEU A 207 -4.19 3.87 0.43
N ARG A 208 -5.13 3.82 -0.53
CA ARG A 208 -5.94 2.63 -0.80
C ARG A 208 -5.96 2.34 -2.29
N MET A 209 -6.15 1.07 -2.59
CA MET A 209 -6.44 0.58 -3.93
C MET A 209 -7.83 -0.06 -3.95
N GLY A 210 -8.56 0.12 -5.03
CA GLY A 210 -9.84 -0.51 -5.23
C GLY A 210 -9.94 -1.13 -6.62
N LEU A 211 -10.69 -2.22 -6.71
CA LEU A 211 -11.10 -2.77 -7.98
C LEU A 211 -12.42 -2.13 -8.40
N MET A 212 -12.49 -1.66 -9.64
CA MET A 212 -13.65 -0.92 -10.14
C MET A 212 -14.66 -1.77 -10.89
N SER A 213 -14.25 -2.90 -11.43
CA SER A 213 -15.17 -3.74 -12.17
C SER A 213 -15.73 -4.86 -11.31
N THR A 214 -17.01 -5.03 -11.42
CA THR A 214 -17.70 -6.28 -11.11
C THR A 214 -17.63 -7.22 -12.29
N PRO A 215 -18.05 -8.44 -12.11
CA PRO A 215 -17.23 -9.61 -12.29
C PRO A 215 -16.73 -9.72 -13.71
N ILE A 216 -15.64 -10.33 -13.83
CA ILE A 216 -14.92 -10.87 -14.97
C ILE A 216 -15.83 -11.00 -16.17
N PRO A 217 -15.72 -10.17 -17.21
CA PRO A 217 -16.23 -10.57 -18.50
C PRO A 217 -15.45 -11.83 -18.90
N PRO A 218 -16.12 -12.93 -19.17
CA PRO A 218 -15.42 -14.18 -19.48
C PRO A 218 -14.61 -13.93 -20.68
N PRO A 219 -14.42 -13.94 -21.74
CA PRO A 219 -13.34 -14.34 -22.62
C PRO A 219 -12.11 -13.45 -22.64
N CYS A 220 -12.14 -12.22 -22.13
CA CYS A 220 -10.98 -11.30 -22.20
C CYS A 220 -9.72 -11.77 -21.45
N CYS A 221 -9.87 -12.76 -20.57
CA CYS A 221 -8.78 -13.27 -19.73
C CYS A 221 -8.03 -14.46 -20.36
N ARG A 222 -8.29 -14.79 -21.61
CA ARG A 222 -7.63 -15.95 -22.26
C ARG A 222 -6.15 -15.74 -22.53
N TYR A 223 -5.66 -14.49 -22.59
CA TYR A 223 -4.30 -14.15 -22.99
C TYR A 223 -3.53 -13.18 -22.12
N GLY A 224 -4.13 -12.67 -21.04
CA GLY A 224 -3.45 -11.81 -20.10
C GLY A 224 -3.99 -12.05 -18.69
N GLY A 225 -3.12 -12.36 -17.75
CA GLY A 225 -3.50 -12.51 -16.35
C GLY A 225 -4.08 -11.21 -15.80
N TYR A 226 -4.70 -11.30 -14.63
CA TYR A 226 -5.26 -10.16 -13.88
C TYR A 226 -4.26 -9.01 -13.64
N GLY A 227 -2.96 -9.28 -13.76
CA GLY A 227 -1.90 -8.33 -13.46
C GLY A 227 -1.56 -7.33 -14.57
N ASP A 228 -2.15 -7.47 -15.76
CA ASP A 228 -1.70 -6.67 -16.90
C ASP A 228 -2.70 -5.58 -17.32
N ASP A 229 -3.91 -5.54 -16.76
CA ASP A 229 -4.94 -4.55 -17.11
C ASP A 229 -5.31 -3.68 -15.91
N TYR A 230 -4.63 -2.57 -15.81
CA TYR A 230 -4.84 -1.56 -14.77
C TYR A 230 -6.15 -0.76 -14.93
N SER A 231 -6.89 -0.94 -16.03
CA SER A 231 -8.17 -0.24 -16.26
C SER A 231 -9.25 -0.58 -15.23
N LYS A 232 -9.02 -1.61 -14.42
CA LYS A 232 -9.93 -2.07 -13.36
C LYS A 232 -9.55 -1.54 -11.98
N GLU A 233 -8.49 -0.75 -11.88
CA GLU A 233 -7.95 -0.30 -10.62
C GLU A 233 -8.17 1.20 -10.40
N ILE A 234 -8.41 1.57 -9.17
CA ILE A 234 -8.44 2.96 -8.70
C ILE A 234 -7.53 3.09 -7.48
N TYR A 235 -6.71 4.11 -7.50
CA TYR A 235 -5.78 4.45 -6.42
C TYR A 235 -6.26 5.71 -5.73
N THR A 236 -6.25 5.71 -4.40
CA THR A 236 -6.72 6.87 -3.63
C THR A 236 -5.68 7.29 -2.60
N LEU A 237 -5.54 8.60 -2.47
CA LEU A 237 -4.90 9.25 -1.32
C LEU A 237 -6.02 9.78 -0.43
N ASP A 238 -6.16 9.20 0.75
CA ASP A 238 -7.27 9.45 1.65
C ASP A 238 -6.89 10.38 2.78
N LEU A 239 -7.74 11.36 3.03
CA LEU A 239 -7.79 12.13 4.27
C LEU A 239 -8.92 11.59 5.14
N LYS A 240 -8.55 11.01 6.28
CA LYS A 240 -9.48 10.33 7.20
C LYS A 240 -10.04 11.33 8.19
N LEU A 241 -11.32 11.65 8.08
CA LEU A 241 -11.97 12.63 8.99
C LEU A 241 -12.01 12.13 10.44
N ALA A 242 -11.96 10.81 10.64
CA ALA A 242 -11.88 10.18 11.97
C ALA A 242 -10.69 10.65 12.81
N GLY A 243 -9.53 10.83 12.21
CA GLY A 243 -8.31 11.28 12.88
C GLY A 243 -8.07 12.79 12.73
N LEU A 244 -8.44 13.36 11.56
CA LEU A 244 -8.23 14.78 11.28
C LEU A 244 -9.01 15.68 12.22
N LEU A 245 -10.33 15.47 12.35
CA LEU A 245 -11.20 16.37 13.13
C LEU A 245 -10.81 16.44 14.61
N PRO A 246 -10.48 15.33 15.30
CA PRO A 246 -9.98 15.40 16.69
C PRO A 246 -8.69 16.21 16.81
N ARG A 247 -7.78 16.12 15.84
CA ARG A 247 -6.53 16.92 15.85
C ARG A 247 -6.78 18.42 15.64
N LEU A 248 -7.91 18.77 15.02
CA LEU A 248 -8.38 20.15 14.88
C LEU A 248 -9.25 20.60 16.08
N GLY A 249 -9.33 19.81 17.14
CA GLY A 249 -10.11 20.14 18.34
C GLY A 249 -11.62 19.91 18.19
N THR A 250 -12.06 19.23 17.14
CA THR A 250 -13.49 18.98 16.85
C THR A 250 -13.82 17.51 16.97
N LYS A 251 -14.98 17.17 17.57
CA LYS A 251 -15.43 15.77 17.61
C LYS A 251 -15.75 15.28 16.21
N ALA A 252 -15.22 14.12 15.83
CA ALA A 252 -15.48 13.55 14.52
C ALA A 252 -16.96 13.13 14.30
N GLY A 253 -17.64 12.66 15.36
CA GLY A 253 -19.06 12.27 15.29
C GLY A 253 -19.32 11.32 14.12
N VAL A 254 -20.35 11.64 13.31
CA VAL A 254 -20.71 10.88 12.08
C VAL A 254 -19.66 11.06 10.99
N ALA A 255 -18.93 12.18 10.96
CA ALA A 255 -17.90 12.43 9.95
C ALA A 255 -16.77 11.41 9.98
N ARG A 256 -16.56 10.67 11.09
CA ARG A 256 -15.56 9.58 11.17
C ARG A 256 -15.74 8.49 10.11
N PHE A 257 -16.96 8.31 9.63
CA PHE A 257 -17.29 7.31 8.61
C PHE A 257 -16.94 7.75 7.20
N PHE A 258 -16.43 8.96 7.01
CA PHE A 258 -16.12 9.50 5.70
C PHE A 258 -14.63 9.79 5.52
N LEU A 259 -14.22 9.68 4.27
CA LEU A 259 -12.90 10.04 3.77
C LEU A 259 -13.07 11.12 2.70
N LEU A 260 -12.14 12.04 2.64
CA LEU A 260 -11.96 12.91 1.48
C LEU A 260 -10.76 12.38 0.71
N SER A 261 -10.96 11.99 -0.55
CA SER A 261 -9.95 11.27 -1.32
C SER A 261 -9.62 11.96 -2.63
N GLY A 262 -8.32 12.12 -2.91
CA GLY A 262 -7.82 12.30 -4.25
C GLY A 262 -7.72 10.94 -4.94
N THR A 263 -8.12 10.84 -6.21
CA THR A 263 -8.14 9.57 -6.94
C THR A 263 -7.33 9.63 -8.21
N TYR A 264 -6.75 8.50 -8.60
CA TYR A 264 -6.14 8.27 -9.90
C TYR A 264 -6.61 6.94 -10.47
N GLN A 265 -6.98 6.94 -11.75
CA GLN A 265 -7.34 5.72 -12.49
C GLN A 265 -7.08 5.91 -13.98
N THR A 266 -6.92 4.80 -14.69
CA THR A 266 -6.82 4.80 -16.15
C THR A 266 -7.83 3.85 -16.75
N LYS A 267 -8.20 4.08 -18.02
CA LYS A 267 -9.11 3.22 -18.78
C LYS A 267 -8.64 3.11 -20.23
N GLY A 268 -8.96 1.99 -20.87
CA GLY A 268 -8.74 1.80 -22.29
C GLY A 268 -7.28 1.64 -22.72
N TYR A 269 -6.37 1.28 -21.81
CA TYR A 269 -4.96 1.19 -22.15
C TYR A 269 -4.55 -0.14 -22.79
N ARG A 270 -5.20 -1.25 -22.46
CA ARG A 270 -4.75 -2.55 -22.93
C ARG A 270 -5.52 -3.11 -24.14
N TYR A 271 -6.82 -2.95 -24.14
CA TYR A 271 -7.67 -3.62 -25.14
C TYR A 271 -8.52 -2.65 -25.95
N SER A 272 -8.25 -1.35 -25.86
CA SER A 272 -9.00 -0.34 -26.58
C SER A 272 -8.10 0.46 -27.52
N PRO A 273 -8.65 1.00 -28.62
CA PRO A 273 -7.93 1.93 -29.46
C PRO A 273 -7.41 3.14 -28.68
N PRO A 274 -6.30 3.77 -29.10
CA PRO A 274 -5.68 4.88 -28.38
C PRO A 274 -6.63 6.05 -28.08
N GLU A 275 -7.60 6.32 -28.95
CA GLU A 275 -8.61 7.36 -28.79
C GLU A 275 -9.56 7.14 -27.59
N ASN A 276 -9.64 5.91 -27.10
CA ASN A 276 -10.46 5.56 -25.93
C ASN A 276 -9.66 5.61 -24.62
N ARG A 277 -8.37 5.92 -24.68
CA ARG A 277 -7.53 6.01 -23.48
C ARG A 277 -7.93 7.20 -22.62
N ARG A 278 -8.07 6.97 -21.35
CA ARG A 278 -8.38 8.00 -20.35
C ARG A 278 -7.44 7.87 -19.16
N ARG A 279 -6.99 9.01 -18.68
CA ARG A 279 -6.28 9.16 -17.40
C ARG A 279 -7.10 10.12 -16.56
N GLU A 280 -7.67 9.63 -15.49
CA GLU A 280 -8.59 10.41 -14.69
C GLU A 280 -7.98 10.70 -13.31
N ILE A 281 -7.92 11.98 -12.96
CA ILE A 281 -7.72 12.45 -11.59
C ILE A 281 -9.06 12.87 -11.00
N GLY A 282 -9.27 12.70 -9.71
CA GLY A 282 -10.57 13.04 -9.13
C GLY A 282 -10.49 13.42 -7.67
N ILE A 283 -11.60 13.97 -7.22
CA ILE A 283 -11.88 14.25 -5.81
C ILE A 283 -13.18 13.56 -5.46
N GLU A 284 -13.20 12.77 -4.39
CA GLU A 284 -14.39 12.07 -3.95
C GLU A 284 -14.57 12.10 -2.43
N VAL A 285 -15.80 11.96 -2.00
CA VAL A 285 -16.14 11.56 -0.63
C VAL A 285 -16.30 10.04 -0.63
N GLY A 286 -15.46 9.37 0.17
CA GLY A 286 -15.45 7.93 0.31
C GLY A 286 -15.95 7.48 1.68
N LEU A 287 -16.35 6.21 1.76
CA LEU A 287 -16.68 5.57 3.02
C LEU A 287 -15.42 5.07 3.71
N ASN A 288 -15.25 5.43 4.98
CA ASN A 288 -14.24 4.84 5.86
C ASN A 288 -14.73 3.47 6.34
N THR A 289 -14.56 2.47 5.48
CA THR A 289 -15.08 1.12 5.69
C THR A 289 -14.59 0.50 6.99
N ARG A 290 -13.33 0.81 7.39
CA ARG A 290 -12.78 0.34 8.66
C ARG A 290 -13.61 0.87 9.85
N GLU A 291 -13.89 2.16 9.88
CA GLU A 291 -14.69 2.77 10.97
C GLU A 291 -16.13 2.26 11.00
N VAL A 292 -16.72 2.02 9.83
CA VAL A 292 -18.04 1.39 9.72
C VAL A 292 -18.02 -0.02 10.31
N LEU A 293 -17.04 -0.85 9.96
CA LEU A 293 -16.93 -2.21 10.47
C LEU A 293 -16.70 -2.25 11.99
N VAL A 294 -15.89 -1.33 12.53
CA VAL A 294 -15.72 -1.17 13.98
C VAL A 294 -17.04 -0.80 14.66
N ALA A 295 -17.79 0.13 14.07
CA ALA A 295 -19.10 0.53 14.60
C ALA A 295 -20.14 -0.60 14.52
N LEU A 296 -20.02 -1.50 13.54
CA LEU A 296 -20.83 -2.70 13.41
C LEU A 296 -20.39 -3.84 14.35
N GLY A 297 -19.37 -3.62 15.19
CA GLY A 297 -18.94 -4.58 16.20
C GLY A 297 -17.87 -5.58 15.72
N VAL A 298 -17.18 -5.33 14.61
CA VAL A 298 -16.01 -6.14 14.23
C VAL A 298 -14.92 -5.95 15.28
N PRO A 299 -14.49 -7.00 15.99
CA PRO A 299 -13.60 -6.87 17.14
C PRO A 299 -12.16 -6.58 16.70
N GLU A 300 -11.58 -5.48 17.20
CA GLU A 300 -10.21 -5.08 16.89
C GLU A 300 -9.15 -5.98 17.55
N ASN A 301 -9.51 -6.72 18.61
CA ASN A 301 -8.59 -7.58 19.36
C ASN A 301 -8.54 -9.03 18.87
N LYS A 302 -9.52 -9.50 18.08
CA LYS A 302 -9.53 -10.87 17.53
C LYS A 302 -8.77 -10.94 16.21
N TRP A 303 -8.13 -12.07 15.96
CA TRP A 303 -7.31 -12.27 14.75
C TRP A 303 -8.08 -12.02 13.45
N TRP A 304 -9.28 -12.56 13.33
CA TRP A 304 -10.11 -12.39 12.13
C TRP A 304 -10.59 -10.92 11.97
N GLY A 305 -10.91 -10.27 13.10
CA GLY A 305 -11.28 -8.86 13.07
C GLY A 305 -10.13 -7.96 12.60
N LYS A 306 -8.92 -8.21 13.10
CA LYS A 306 -7.71 -7.52 12.62
C LYS A 306 -7.51 -7.72 11.11
N LEU A 307 -7.72 -8.94 10.60
CA LEU A 307 -7.61 -9.24 9.17
C LEU A 307 -8.63 -8.44 8.35
N VAL A 308 -9.91 -8.48 8.75
CA VAL A 308 -11.00 -7.76 8.07
C VAL A 308 -10.78 -6.25 8.11
N LEU A 309 -10.44 -5.71 9.27
CA LEU A 309 -10.18 -4.28 9.45
C LEU A 309 -8.89 -3.84 8.74
N GLY A 310 -7.88 -4.70 8.69
CA GLY A 310 -6.67 -4.48 7.91
C GLY A 310 -6.97 -4.42 6.42
N PHE A 311 -7.75 -5.35 5.89
CA PHE A 311 -8.22 -5.30 4.51
C PHE A 311 -8.99 -4.00 4.22
N ALA A 312 -9.97 -3.66 5.04
CA ALA A 312 -10.78 -2.46 4.88
C ALA A 312 -9.98 -1.15 5.01
N LYS A 313 -8.80 -1.18 5.65
CA LYS A 313 -7.89 -0.04 5.76
C LYS A 313 -7.19 0.27 4.43
N TYR A 314 -6.80 -0.76 3.69
CA TYR A 314 -5.95 -0.62 2.48
C TYR A 314 -6.70 -0.84 1.18
N PHE A 315 -7.83 -1.55 1.24
CA PHE A 315 -8.60 -1.86 0.04
C PHE A 315 -9.95 -1.17 0.06
N ARG A 316 -10.21 -0.44 -1.01
CA ARG A 316 -11.50 0.23 -1.22
C ARG A 316 -12.53 -0.79 -1.68
N ILE A 317 -13.68 -0.82 -1.02
CA ILE A 317 -14.83 -1.60 -1.47
C ILE A 317 -15.44 -0.88 -2.69
N PRO A 318 -15.79 -1.60 -3.77
CA PRO A 318 -16.45 -1.02 -4.92
C PRO A 318 -17.69 -0.18 -4.53
N TYR A 319 -17.91 0.91 -5.26
CA TYR A 319 -19.05 1.81 -5.08
C TYR A 319 -19.11 2.60 -3.75
N THR A 320 -18.08 2.53 -2.91
CA THR A 320 -18.04 3.23 -1.61
C THR A 320 -17.45 4.65 -1.66
N GLY A 321 -17.22 5.20 -2.82
CA GLY A 321 -16.81 6.59 -3.04
C GLY A 321 -17.64 7.24 -4.12
N TRP A 322 -17.85 8.56 -4.03
CA TRP A 322 -18.65 9.33 -4.96
C TRP A 322 -18.03 10.69 -5.16
N GLY A 323 -17.78 11.07 -6.42
CA GLY A 323 -17.09 12.31 -6.68
C GLY A 323 -16.97 12.68 -8.17
N PHE A 324 -16.17 13.71 -8.42
CA PHE A 324 -15.91 14.24 -9.75
C PHE A 324 -14.53 13.81 -10.24
N ARG A 325 -14.41 13.61 -11.53
CA ARG A 325 -13.16 13.22 -12.19
C ARG A 325 -12.88 14.09 -13.39
N TYR A 326 -11.63 14.41 -13.57
CA TYR A 326 -11.12 15.15 -14.71
C TYR A 326 -10.29 14.21 -15.56
N ASP A 327 -10.69 14.02 -16.81
CA ASP A 327 -9.93 13.25 -17.78
C ASP A 327 -8.79 14.11 -18.36
N LEU A 328 -7.57 13.69 -18.09
CA LEU A 328 -6.36 14.39 -18.52
C LEU A 328 -6.13 14.31 -20.03
N ASN A 329 -6.73 13.35 -20.73
CA ASN A 329 -6.58 13.17 -22.17
C ASN A 329 -7.55 14.08 -22.93
N SER A 330 -8.81 14.08 -22.55
CA SER A 330 -9.85 14.88 -23.24
C SER A 330 -10.06 16.28 -22.65
N GLY A 331 -9.54 16.55 -21.46
CA GLY A 331 -9.78 17.84 -20.78
C GLY A 331 -11.19 18.00 -20.26
N THR A 332 -11.94 16.92 -20.03
CA THR A 332 -13.35 16.97 -19.65
C THR A 332 -13.59 16.50 -18.22
N TRP A 333 -14.59 17.09 -17.57
CA TRP A 333 -15.07 16.65 -16.25
C TRP A 333 -16.20 15.64 -16.39
N THR A 334 -16.20 14.65 -15.53
CA THR A 334 -17.27 13.68 -15.37
C THR A 334 -17.69 13.57 -13.91
N GLY A 335 -18.96 13.20 -13.67
CA GLY A 335 -19.48 12.99 -12.33
C GLY A 335 -20.63 13.95 -11.97
N PRO A 336 -21.15 13.81 -10.73
CA PRO A 336 -20.62 12.94 -9.70
C PRO A 336 -20.90 11.44 -9.97
N ASN A 337 -19.91 10.59 -9.83
CA ASN A 337 -20.03 9.14 -9.98
C ASN A 337 -19.05 8.39 -9.08
N SER A 338 -19.18 7.06 -9.00
CA SER A 338 -18.31 6.22 -8.16
C SER A 338 -16.97 5.86 -8.82
N GLY A 339 -16.72 6.29 -10.04
CA GLY A 339 -15.58 5.85 -10.87
C GLY A 339 -15.75 4.44 -11.43
N HIS A 340 -16.76 3.71 -10.96
CA HIS A 340 -17.12 2.41 -11.47
C HIS A 340 -18.01 2.62 -12.69
N GLY A 341 -17.65 2.03 -13.78
CA GLY A 341 -18.43 2.04 -15.00
C GLY A 341 -17.84 1.02 -15.95
N TYR A 342 -18.72 0.36 -16.67
CA TYR A 342 -18.32 -0.42 -17.83
C TYR A 342 -17.75 0.57 -18.84
N ASP A 343 -16.51 0.33 -19.27
CA ASP A 343 -15.94 1.09 -20.37
C ASP A 343 -16.48 0.48 -21.67
N PRO A 344 -17.39 1.18 -22.40
CA PRO A 344 -17.92 0.67 -23.67
C PRO A 344 -16.86 0.57 -24.77
N GLY A 345 -15.62 0.99 -24.50
CA GLY A 345 -14.47 0.85 -25.38
C GLY A 345 -13.81 -0.54 -25.36
N TYR A 346 -14.27 -1.47 -24.53
CA TYR A 346 -13.85 -2.87 -24.63
C TYR A 346 -14.47 -3.49 -25.89
N ILE A 347 -13.74 -3.47 -26.97
CA ILE A 347 -14.06 -4.27 -28.15
C ILE A 347 -13.68 -5.71 -27.80
N ILE A 348 -14.70 -6.56 -27.61
CA ILE A 348 -14.49 -7.99 -27.57
C ILE A 348 -14.10 -8.37 -28.98
N TYR A 349 -12.83 -8.62 -29.24
CA TYR A 349 -12.42 -9.32 -30.45
C TYR A 349 -12.78 -10.79 -30.25
N ASP A 350 -13.75 -11.26 -31.03
CA ASP A 350 -14.11 -12.67 -31.19
C ASP A 350 -12.93 -13.51 -31.72
#